data_5b4eed58a4c8d8cdbe9f9ddd384ee426
#
_entry.id   5b4eed58a4c8d8cdbe9f9ddd384ee426
#
_cell.length_a   1.000
_cell.length_b   1.000
_cell.length_c   1.000
_cell.angle_alpha   90.00
_cell.angle_beta   90.00
_cell.angle_gamma   90.00
#
_symmetry.space_group_name_H-M   'P 1'
#
loop_
_entity.id
_entity.type
_entity.pdbx_description
1 polymer ?
#
loop_
_entity_poly.entity_id
_entity_poly.type
_entity_poly.pdbx_seq_one_letter_code
_entity_poly.pdbx_strand_id
1 'polypeptide(L)'
;MLVICGSPSKNPGAKIGIALAAVQEKISGAHHVSRFLELLSLGSYSGKFAGEGSRFAWCCSDEQVVRAYEASELCGFTFTVDADQVLFQLMDETYRETGWKLFNPDLPVLFIGGYEDPCIGGARKFAQAVQTMRRVGYMDTKGKLYPGMRHEILNEREKEKVYHDVKKYIEKKLNI
;
A
#
# COMPACT_ATOMS: atom_id res chain seq x y z
N MET A 1 16.56 11.55 -0.29
CA MET A 1 15.13 11.74 0.03
C MET A 1 14.32 10.56 -0.47
N LEU A 2 13.33 10.14 0.28
CA LEU A 2 12.41 9.05 -0.07
C LEU A 2 10.96 9.54 0.08
N VAL A 3 10.12 9.30 -0.93
CA VAL A 3 8.66 9.52 -0.86
C VAL A 3 7.98 8.16 -0.96
N ILE A 4 7.18 7.81 0.03
CA ILE A 4 6.46 6.54 0.14
C ILE A 4 4.97 6.83 -0.04
N CYS A 5 4.40 6.34 -1.14
CA CYS A 5 3.01 6.58 -1.52
C CYS A 5 2.18 5.30 -1.35
N GLY A 6 1.03 5.38 -0.66
CA GLY A 6 0.06 4.29 -0.54
C GLY A 6 0.60 3.01 0.11
N SER A 7 1.68 3.10 0.89
CA SER A 7 2.29 1.91 1.49
C SER A 7 1.34 1.22 2.47
N PRO A 8 1.15 -0.11 2.36
CA PRO A 8 0.38 -0.86 3.34
C PRO A 8 1.00 -0.73 4.73
N SER A 9 0.17 -0.74 5.75
CA SER A 9 0.62 -0.74 7.15
C SER A 9 0.89 -2.15 7.64
N LYS A 10 1.61 -2.26 8.79
CA LYS A 10 1.86 -3.56 9.43
C LYS A 10 0.56 -4.35 9.59
N ASN A 11 0.53 -5.55 9.02
CA ASN A 11 -0.60 -6.46 9.12
C ASN A 11 -0.21 -7.72 9.92
N PRO A 12 -0.74 -7.90 11.14
CA PRO A 12 -0.44 -9.10 11.94
C PRO A 12 -0.97 -10.40 11.31
N GLY A 13 -1.94 -10.30 10.39
CA GLY A 13 -2.47 -11.44 9.64
C GLY A 13 -1.52 -11.98 8.56
N ALA A 14 -0.46 -11.26 8.21
CA ALA A 14 0.46 -11.68 7.15
C ALA A 14 1.06 -13.08 7.39
N LYS A 15 1.45 -13.40 8.63
CA LYS A 15 1.96 -14.73 8.99
C LYS A 15 0.94 -15.85 8.78
N ILE A 16 -0.33 -15.57 9.04
CA ILE A 16 -1.42 -16.52 8.77
C ILE A 16 -1.58 -16.69 7.26
N GLY A 17 -1.52 -15.59 6.50
CA GLY A 17 -1.54 -15.60 5.05
C GLY A 17 -0.42 -16.47 4.45
N ILE A 18 0.82 -16.33 4.95
CA ILE A 18 1.96 -17.16 4.54
C ILE A 18 1.68 -18.65 4.77
N ALA A 19 1.20 -19.01 5.96
CA ALA A 19 0.90 -20.40 6.29
C ALA A 19 -0.22 -20.99 5.42
N LEU A 20 -1.28 -20.23 5.16
CA LEU A 20 -2.40 -20.64 4.32
C LEU A 20 -1.97 -20.79 2.85
N ALA A 21 -1.16 -19.87 2.34
CA ALA A 21 -0.60 -19.96 0.98
C ALA A 21 0.30 -21.19 0.84
N ALA A 22 1.15 -21.49 1.81
CA ALA A 22 2.01 -22.69 1.78
C ALA A 22 1.21 -24.01 1.81
N VAL A 23 0.06 -24.04 2.51
CA VAL A 23 -0.85 -25.20 2.48
C VAL A 23 -1.53 -25.30 1.13
N GLN A 24 -2.04 -24.18 0.59
CA GLN A 24 -2.69 -24.14 -0.71
C GLN A 24 -1.75 -24.57 -1.84
N GLU A 25 -0.47 -24.15 -1.78
CA GLU A 25 0.56 -24.53 -2.74
C GLU A 25 0.74 -26.05 -2.80
N LYS A 26 0.80 -26.73 -1.66
CA LYS A 26 0.90 -28.18 -1.58
C LYS A 26 -0.30 -28.92 -2.15
N ILE A 27 -1.49 -28.32 -2.07
CA ILE A 27 -2.74 -28.95 -2.53
C ILE A 27 -2.98 -28.69 -4.02
N SER A 28 -2.76 -27.46 -4.48
CA SER A 28 -3.19 -27.01 -5.81
C SER A 28 -2.02 -26.59 -6.72
N GLY A 29 -0.81 -26.51 -6.20
CA GLY A 29 0.39 -26.07 -6.91
C GLY A 29 0.61 -24.55 -6.83
N ALA A 30 1.87 -24.13 -7.05
CA ALA A 30 2.32 -22.74 -6.93
C ALA A 30 1.58 -21.77 -7.87
N HIS A 31 1.34 -22.17 -9.11
CA HIS A 31 0.72 -21.35 -10.15
C HIS A 31 -0.81 -21.39 -10.16
N HIS A 32 -1.43 -22.07 -9.19
CA HIS A 32 -2.89 -22.05 -9.03
C HIS A 32 -3.35 -20.65 -8.63
N VAL A 33 -4.46 -20.16 -9.20
CA VAL A 33 -5.11 -18.90 -8.82
C VAL A 33 -6.15 -19.19 -7.74
N SER A 34 -5.94 -18.66 -6.53
CA SER A 34 -6.79 -18.91 -5.38
C SER A 34 -7.66 -17.70 -5.04
N ARG A 35 -8.97 -17.80 -5.29
CA ARG A 35 -9.92 -16.75 -4.88
C ARG A 35 -9.95 -16.55 -3.36
N PHE A 36 -9.64 -17.57 -2.59
CA PHE A 36 -9.57 -17.47 -1.14
C PHE A 36 -8.39 -16.61 -0.69
N LEU A 37 -7.19 -16.82 -1.27
CA LEU A 37 -6.02 -15.99 -0.97
C LEU A 37 -6.20 -14.57 -1.51
N GLU A 38 -6.78 -14.40 -2.69
CA GLU A 38 -7.13 -13.08 -3.22
C GLU A 38 -8.01 -12.29 -2.24
N LEU A 39 -9.04 -12.94 -1.66
CA LEU A 39 -9.92 -12.30 -0.68
C LEU A 39 -9.16 -11.88 0.59
N LEU A 40 -8.20 -12.68 1.04
CA LEU A 40 -7.38 -12.38 2.21
C LEU A 40 -6.34 -11.27 1.95
N SER A 41 -5.84 -11.18 0.73
CA SER A 41 -4.85 -10.17 0.33
C SER A 41 -5.51 -8.84 -0.05
N LEU A 42 -5.92 -8.69 -1.29
CA LEU A 42 -6.45 -7.44 -1.86
C LEU A 42 -7.97 -7.40 -1.95
N GLY A 43 -8.63 -8.56 -2.07
CA GLY A 43 -10.07 -8.64 -2.31
C GLY A 43 -10.95 -8.05 -1.20
N SER A 44 -10.45 -8.05 0.04
CA SER A 44 -11.15 -7.44 1.18
C SER A 44 -11.31 -5.91 1.07
N TYR A 45 -10.49 -5.25 0.28
CA TYR A 45 -10.53 -3.79 0.13
C TYR A 45 -11.76 -3.29 -0.62
N SER A 46 -12.30 -4.11 -1.53
CA SER A 46 -13.51 -3.80 -2.29
C SER A 46 -14.75 -3.64 -1.40
N GLY A 47 -14.79 -4.32 -0.25
CA GLY A 47 -15.96 -4.31 0.65
C GLY A 47 -16.35 -2.92 1.16
N LYS A 48 -15.37 -2.04 1.37
CA LYS A 48 -15.61 -0.65 1.81
C LYS A 48 -16.38 0.18 0.78
N PHE A 49 -16.28 -0.19 -0.51
CA PHE A 49 -16.84 0.55 -1.65
C PHE A 49 -17.81 -0.31 -2.49
N ALA A 50 -18.40 -1.36 -1.89
CA ALA A 50 -19.22 -2.34 -2.60
C ALA A 50 -20.44 -1.73 -3.35
N GLY A 51 -20.93 -0.55 -2.90
CA GLY A 51 -22.04 0.18 -3.56
C GLY A 51 -21.66 0.89 -4.86
N GLU A 52 -20.38 0.96 -5.23
CA GLU A 52 -19.90 1.73 -6.39
C GLU A 52 -19.75 0.90 -7.68
N GLY A 53 -20.16 -0.37 -7.66
CA GLY A 53 -20.26 -1.21 -8.86
C GLY A 53 -18.93 -1.77 -9.41
N SER A 54 -17.79 -1.42 -8.78
CA SER A 54 -16.47 -1.93 -9.17
C SER A 54 -15.75 -2.57 -7.97
N ARG A 55 -15.11 -3.72 -8.19
CA ARG A 55 -14.22 -4.33 -7.19
C ARG A 55 -12.93 -3.54 -6.98
N PHE A 56 -12.61 -2.62 -7.87
CA PHE A 56 -11.41 -1.76 -7.81
C PHE A 56 -11.73 -0.32 -7.40
N ALA A 57 -12.96 -0.04 -6.98
CA ALA A 57 -13.33 1.29 -6.49
C ALA A 57 -12.43 1.78 -5.35
N TRP A 58 -11.81 0.88 -4.59
CA TRP A 58 -10.84 1.23 -3.54
C TRP A 58 -9.53 1.86 -4.07
N CYS A 59 -9.21 1.69 -5.37
CA CYS A 59 -8.00 2.26 -5.97
C CYS A 59 -8.10 3.78 -6.10
N CYS A 60 -9.23 4.29 -6.59
CA CYS A 60 -9.40 5.73 -6.88
C CYS A 60 -10.87 6.15 -6.70
N SER A 61 -11.11 7.40 -6.32
CA SER A 61 -12.44 7.98 -6.24
C SER A 61 -12.95 8.45 -7.62
N ASP A 62 -12.07 8.58 -8.61
CA ASP A 62 -12.44 8.90 -9.99
C ASP A 62 -12.84 7.64 -10.75
N GLU A 63 -14.12 7.54 -11.09
CA GLU A 63 -14.65 6.39 -11.83
C GLU A 63 -13.99 6.20 -13.21
N GLN A 64 -13.50 7.25 -13.85
CA GLN A 64 -12.83 7.12 -15.16
C GLN A 64 -11.48 6.40 -14.99
N VAL A 65 -10.74 6.70 -13.91
CA VAL A 65 -9.50 6.02 -13.56
C VAL A 65 -9.78 4.55 -13.23
N VAL A 66 -10.84 4.27 -12.45
CA VAL A 66 -11.23 2.89 -12.10
C VAL A 66 -11.61 2.09 -13.36
N ARG A 67 -12.39 2.67 -14.28
CA ARG A 67 -12.75 2.02 -15.55
C ARG A 67 -11.53 1.76 -16.44
N ALA A 68 -10.59 2.71 -16.51
CA ALA A 68 -9.34 2.52 -17.25
C ALA A 68 -8.49 1.39 -16.66
N TYR A 69 -8.44 1.29 -15.31
CA TYR A 69 -7.79 0.19 -14.60
C TYR A 69 -8.42 -1.17 -14.94
N GLU A 70 -9.76 -1.25 -14.94
CA GLU A 70 -10.50 -2.48 -15.27
C GLU A 70 -10.34 -2.90 -16.73
N ALA A 71 -10.23 -1.94 -17.65
CA ALA A 71 -10.05 -2.21 -19.07
C ALA A 71 -8.62 -2.61 -19.44
N SER A 72 -7.65 -2.43 -18.55
CA SER A 72 -6.25 -2.72 -18.80
C SER A 72 -5.93 -4.19 -18.58
N GLU A 73 -5.35 -4.87 -19.55
CA GLU A 73 -4.83 -6.24 -19.41
C GLU A 73 -3.67 -6.34 -18.40
N LEU A 74 -3.03 -5.21 -18.07
CA LEU A 74 -1.91 -5.13 -17.13
C LEU A 74 -2.36 -4.93 -15.69
N CYS A 75 -3.67 -4.74 -15.46
CA CYS A 75 -4.23 -4.44 -14.15
C CYS A 75 -5.33 -5.45 -13.79
N GLY A 76 -5.66 -5.50 -12.49
CA GLY A 76 -6.83 -6.24 -12.02
C GLY A 76 -6.77 -7.77 -12.12
N PHE A 77 -5.64 -8.36 -12.50
CA PHE A 77 -5.47 -9.81 -12.49
C PHE A 77 -5.31 -10.35 -11.07
N THR A 78 -5.77 -11.57 -10.85
CA THR A 78 -5.62 -12.26 -9.56
C THR A 78 -4.25 -12.92 -9.50
N PHE A 79 -3.60 -12.82 -8.36
CA PHE A 79 -2.30 -13.42 -8.13
C PHE A 79 -2.38 -14.96 -8.05
N THR A 80 -1.27 -15.61 -8.38
CA THR A 80 -1.06 -17.03 -8.13
C THR A 80 -0.72 -17.28 -6.66
N VAL A 81 -0.84 -18.52 -6.20
CA VAL A 81 -0.59 -18.88 -4.80
C VAL A 81 0.82 -18.48 -4.34
N ASP A 82 1.83 -18.69 -5.16
CA ASP A 82 3.22 -18.28 -4.88
C ASP A 82 3.36 -16.76 -4.82
N ALA A 83 2.69 -16.01 -5.70
CA ALA A 83 2.70 -14.55 -5.69
C ALA A 83 2.01 -13.98 -4.43
N ASP A 84 0.85 -14.53 -4.03
CA ASP A 84 0.20 -14.16 -2.77
C ASP A 84 1.09 -14.50 -1.56
N GLN A 85 1.78 -15.64 -1.57
CA GLN A 85 2.71 -16.02 -0.51
C GLN A 85 3.86 -15.01 -0.37
N VAL A 86 4.46 -14.61 -1.50
CA VAL A 86 5.51 -13.58 -1.53
C VAL A 86 4.98 -12.23 -1.04
N LEU A 87 3.76 -11.85 -1.44
CA LEU A 87 3.12 -10.63 -0.96
C LEU A 87 2.97 -10.63 0.58
N PHE A 88 2.48 -11.72 1.17
CA PHE A 88 2.36 -11.84 2.63
C PHE A 88 3.74 -11.83 3.31
N GLN A 89 4.76 -12.47 2.74
CA GLN A 89 6.13 -12.42 3.24
C GLN A 89 6.67 -11.00 3.24
N LEU A 90 6.50 -10.27 2.13
CA LEU A 90 6.91 -8.88 2.01
C LEU A 90 6.22 -7.99 3.06
N MET A 91 4.91 -8.20 3.31
CA MET A 91 4.16 -7.47 4.34
C MET A 91 4.69 -7.74 5.76
N ASP A 92 5.09 -8.99 6.09
CA ASP A 92 5.68 -9.32 7.40
C ASP A 92 7.09 -8.74 7.54
N GLU A 93 7.91 -8.81 6.50
CA GLU A 93 9.31 -8.39 6.53
C GLU A 93 9.48 -6.87 6.53
N THR A 94 8.66 -6.15 5.77
CA THR A 94 8.75 -4.68 5.64
C THR A 94 8.67 -3.97 6.99
N TYR A 95 7.90 -4.51 7.94
CA TYR A 95 7.73 -3.91 9.27
C TYR A 95 8.52 -4.61 10.38
N ARG A 96 9.49 -5.45 10.02
CA ARG A 96 10.45 -6.03 10.98
C ARG A 96 11.48 -4.97 11.32
N GLU A 97 11.55 -4.56 12.59
CA GLU A 97 12.44 -3.48 13.04
C GLU A 97 13.89 -3.95 13.26
N THR A 98 14.17 -5.24 13.15
CA THR A 98 15.50 -5.82 13.31
C THR A 98 16.17 -6.05 11.95
N GLY A 99 17.48 -5.85 11.89
CA GLY A 99 18.28 -6.10 10.67
C GLY A 99 18.37 -4.92 9.71
N TRP A 100 17.75 -3.80 10.02
CA TRP A 100 17.92 -2.58 9.23
C TRP A 100 19.35 -2.06 9.31
N LYS A 101 19.93 -1.76 8.15
CA LYS A 101 21.23 -1.11 8.05
C LYS A 101 21.03 0.39 7.82
N LEU A 102 21.33 1.19 8.85
CA LEU A 102 21.14 2.63 8.80
C LEU A 102 22.34 3.31 8.12
N PHE A 103 22.36 3.35 6.79
CA PHE A 103 23.46 3.98 6.04
C PHE A 103 23.33 5.50 5.93
N ASN A 104 22.12 6.04 5.97
CA ASN A 104 21.86 7.47 5.85
C ASN A 104 20.76 7.90 6.82
N PRO A 105 21.11 8.14 8.11
CA PRO A 105 20.13 8.50 9.15
C PRO A 105 19.43 9.84 8.88
N ASP A 106 20.06 10.74 8.12
CA ASP A 106 19.55 12.07 7.78
C ASP A 106 18.66 12.05 6.52
N LEU A 107 18.39 10.87 5.95
CA LEU A 107 17.52 10.74 4.79
C LEU A 107 16.13 11.30 5.10
N PRO A 108 15.67 12.38 4.43
CA PRO A 108 14.30 12.85 4.59
C PRO A 108 13.32 11.84 4.00
N VAL A 109 12.32 11.43 4.78
CA VAL A 109 11.28 10.48 4.38
C VAL A 109 9.90 11.12 4.49
N LEU A 110 9.11 11.03 3.43
CA LEU A 110 7.72 11.48 3.40
C LEU A 110 6.79 10.32 3.06
N PHE A 111 5.90 9.96 4.00
CA PHE A 111 4.78 9.08 3.72
C PHE A 111 3.58 9.91 3.24
N ILE A 112 2.96 9.49 2.15
CA ILE A 112 1.72 10.06 1.63
C ILE A 112 0.72 8.96 1.32
N GLY A 113 -0.58 9.24 1.50
CA GLY A 113 -1.65 8.29 1.21
C GLY A 113 -3.02 8.92 1.25
N GLY A 114 -4.01 8.25 0.68
CA GLY A 114 -5.41 8.64 0.80
C GLY A 114 -5.96 8.33 2.19
N TYR A 115 -6.76 9.23 2.75
CA TYR A 115 -7.39 8.99 4.05
C TYR A 115 -8.40 7.83 3.98
N GLU A 116 -9.00 7.62 2.80
CA GLU A 116 -9.98 6.56 2.56
C GLU A 116 -9.38 5.26 2.01
N ASP A 117 -8.07 5.23 1.79
CA ASP A 117 -7.35 4.05 1.31
C ASP A 117 -7.42 2.89 2.32
N PRO A 118 -8.06 1.75 1.98
CA PRO A 118 -8.12 0.60 2.88
C PRO A 118 -6.75 -0.07 3.08
N CYS A 119 -5.83 0.08 2.11
CA CYS A 119 -4.50 -0.53 2.13
C CYS A 119 -3.66 0.00 3.30
N ILE A 120 -3.75 1.30 3.61
CA ILE A 120 -3.03 1.89 4.76
C ILE A 120 -3.59 1.44 6.12
N GLY A 121 -4.76 0.79 6.15
CA GLY A 121 -5.40 0.33 7.38
C GLY A 121 -5.90 1.44 8.31
N GLY A 122 -6.06 2.67 7.79
CA GLY A 122 -6.55 3.85 8.49
C GLY A 122 -5.45 4.70 9.13
N ALA A 123 -5.81 5.91 9.57
CA ALA A 123 -4.87 6.93 10.03
C ALA A 123 -3.96 6.47 11.19
N ARG A 124 -4.49 5.64 12.11
CA ARG A 124 -3.69 5.10 13.23
C ARG A 124 -2.58 4.19 12.75
N LYS A 125 -2.86 3.27 11.83
CA LYS A 125 -1.87 2.34 11.28
C LYS A 125 -0.87 3.07 10.39
N PHE A 126 -1.32 4.05 9.61
CA PHE A 126 -0.45 4.94 8.85
C PHE A 126 0.54 5.67 9.76
N ALA A 127 0.09 6.24 10.88
CA ALA A 127 0.96 6.87 11.86
C ALA A 127 1.97 5.88 12.47
N GLN A 128 1.57 4.62 12.71
CA GLN A 128 2.48 3.57 13.17
C GLN A 128 3.57 3.25 12.13
N ALA A 129 3.25 3.24 10.83
CA ALA A 129 4.24 3.05 9.77
C ALA A 129 5.29 4.17 9.77
N VAL A 130 4.86 5.43 9.88
CA VAL A 130 5.75 6.59 10.06
C VAL A 130 6.64 6.44 11.30
N GLN A 131 6.06 6.01 12.43
CA GLN A 131 6.82 5.80 13.66
C GLN A 131 7.82 4.64 13.54
N THR A 132 7.51 3.59 12.78
CA THR A 132 8.47 2.50 12.53
C THR A 132 9.75 3.02 11.88
N MET A 133 9.66 3.89 10.87
CA MET A 133 10.83 4.51 10.26
C MET A 133 11.67 5.32 11.27
N ARG A 134 11.01 6.04 12.18
CA ARG A 134 11.72 6.78 13.24
C ARG A 134 12.40 5.84 14.22
N ARG A 135 11.73 4.74 14.64
CA ARG A 135 12.34 3.77 15.56
C ARG A 135 13.55 3.05 14.98
N VAL A 136 13.58 2.82 13.66
CA VAL A 136 14.76 2.24 13.01
C VAL A 136 15.84 3.27 12.67
N GLY A 137 15.66 4.56 13.06
CA GLY A 137 16.69 5.58 13.02
C GLY A 137 16.52 6.71 12.00
N TYR A 138 15.50 6.67 11.12
CA TYR A 138 15.22 7.75 10.16
C TYR A 138 14.35 8.84 10.79
N MET A 139 15.00 9.77 11.53
CA MET A 139 14.29 10.74 12.37
C MET A 139 13.53 11.81 11.56
N ASP A 140 14.03 12.23 10.38
CA ASP A 140 13.33 13.18 9.50
C ASP A 140 12.25 12.49 8.65
N THR A 141 11.34 11.80 9.33
CA THR A 141 10.21 11.12 8.71
C THR A 141 8.91 11.87 9.00
N LYS A 142 8.15 12.17 7.95
CA LYS A 142 6.84 12.84 8.02
C LYS A 142 5.77 12.01 7.34
N GLY A 143 4.51 12.26 7.71
CA GLY A 143 3.35 11.63 7.07
C GLY A 143 2.29 12.66 6.74
N LYS A 144 1.61 12.50 5.59
CA LYS A 144 0.47 13.29 5.17
C LYS A 144 -0.61 12.41 4.56
N LEU A 145 -1.83 12.55 5.05
CA LEU A 145 -3.02 11.92 4.49
C LEU A 145 -3.87 12.97 3.76
N TYR A 146 -4.44 12.57 2.62
CA TYR A 146 -5.31 13.41 1.81
C TYR A 146 -6.77 12.98 2.00
N PRO A 147 -7.62 13.83 2.60
CA PRO A 147 -9.04 13.55 2.76
C PRO A 147 -9.73 13.35 1.41
N GLY A 148 -10.70 12.41 1.36
CA GLY A 148 -11.46 12.10 0.14
C GLY A 148 -10.70 11.34 -0.93
N MET A 149 -9.40 11.04 -0.73
CA MET A 149 -8.59 10.27 -1.67
C MET A 149 -8.43 8.83 -1.19
N ARG A 150 -8.31 7.91 -2.18
CA ARG A 150 -8.11 6.47 -1.99
C ARG A 150 -6.66 6.08 -2.24
N HIS A 151 -6.41 4.87 -2.77
CA HIS A 151 -5.05 4.31 -2.89
C HIS A 151 -4.16 5.07 -3.88
N GLU A 152 -4.67 5.36 -5.05
CA GLU A 152 -3.93 5.99 -6.14
C GLU A 152 -4.02 7.52 -6.09
N ILE A 153 -3.50 8.12 -5.01
CA ILE A 153 -3.61 9.58 -4.80
C ILE A 153 -3.02 10.44 -5.92
N LEU A 154 -2.14 9.87 -6.74
CA LEU A 154 -1.55 10.54 -7.91
C LEU A 154 -2.47 10.51 -9.15
N ASN A 155 -3.57 9.77 -9.09
CA ASN A 155 -4.57 9.63 -10.14
C ASN A 155 -5.93 10.22 -9.73
N GLU A 156 -6.06 10.67 -8.48
CA GLU A 156 -7.29 11.26 -7.95
C GLU A 156 -7.70 12.57 -8.65
N ARG A 157 -8.96 12.96 -8.53
CA ARG A 157 -9.48 14.21 -9.10
C ARG A 157 -8.69 15.44 -8.66
N GLU A 158 -8.28 15.48 -7.39
CA GLU A 158 -7.48 16.58 -6.83
C GLU A 158 -5.97 16.28 -6.79
N LYS A 159 -5.45 15.45 -7.69
CA LYS A 159 -4.03 15.03 -7.76
C LYS A 159 -3.04 16.19 -7.80
N GLU A 160 -3.42 17.33 -8.39
CA GLU A 160 -2.58 18.52 -8.46
C GLU A 160 -2.16 19.04 -7.08
N LYS A 161 -3.02 18.84 -6.07
CA LYS A 161 -2.70 19.16 -4.68
C LYS A 161 -1.58 18.26 -4.14
N VAL A 162 -1.62 16.98 -4.50
CA VAL A 162 -0.56 16.02 -4.12
C VAL A 162 0.75 16.38 -4.79
N TYR A 163 0.72 16.68 -6.09
CA TYR A 163 1.90 17.10 -6.86
C TYR A 163 2.52 18.36 -6.29
N HIS A 164 1.70 19.38 -5.99
CA HIS A 164 2.18 20.62 -5.38
C HIS A 164 2.85 20.38 -4.02
N ASP A 165 2.22 19.58 -3.17
CA ASP A 165 2.75 19.28 -1.83
C ASP A 165 4.07 18.50 -1.88
N VAL A 166 4.16 17.50 -2.77
CA VAL A 166 5.39 16.73 -2.98
C VAL A 166 6.49 17.62 -3.54
N LYS A 167 6.18 18.43 -4.55
CA LYS A 167 7.12 19.40 -5.12
C LYS A 167 7.65 20.34 -4.04
N LYS A 168 6.77 20.97 -3.28
CA LYS A 168 7.13 21.88 -2.17
C LYS A 168 7.99 21.19 -1.11
N TYR A 169 7.70 19.92 -0.81
CA TYR A 169 8.52 19.15 0.13
C TYR A 169 9.93 18.92 -0.43
N ILE A 170 10.04 18.57 -1.72
CA ILE A 170 11.31 18.38 -2.42
C ILE A 170 12.14 19.65 -2.41
N GLU A 171 11.57 20.76 -2.88
CA GLU A 171 12.22 22.07 -2.95
C GLU A 171 12.76 22.50 -1.58
N LYS A 172 11.93 22.37 -0.53
CA LYS A 172 12.33 22.69 0.84
C LYS A 172 13.52 21.84 1.33
N LYS A 173 13.60 20.56 0.92
CA LYS A 173 14.66 19.66 1.38
C LYS A 173 15.96 19.80 0.57
N LEU A 174 15.86 20.28 -0.65
CA LEU A 174 17.00 20.57 -1.52
C LEU A 174 17.48 22.02 -1.43
N ASN A 175 16.77 22.89 -0.69
CA ASN A 175 17.03 24.33 -0.57
C ASN A 175 17.04 25.05 -1.94
N ILE A 176 16.09 24.70 -2.81
CA ILE A 176 15.85 25.29 -4.14
C ILE A 176 14.47 25.91 -4.24
#